data_5ad8a854bf211b44344002be0859df24
#
_entry.id   5ad8a854bf211b44344002be0859df24
#
_cell.length_a   1.000
_cell.length_b   1.000
_cell.length_c   1.000
_cell.angle_alpha   90.00
_cell.angle_beta   90.00
_cell.angle_gamma   90.00
#
_symmetry.space_group_name_H-M   'P 1'
#
loop_
_entity.id
_entity.type
_entity.pdbx_description
1 polymer ?
#
loop_
_entity_poly.entity_id
_entity_poly.type
_entity_poly.pdbx_seq_one_letter_code
_entity_poly.pdbx_strand_id
1 'polypeptide(L)'
;QICDDLLRNQVACGALQEELGIGDNGRYVAPKSNEHYGTTEAPLIQFNGQPVADMLYTTNFAFFALNEAARATGEPKYLKAVDKLADFLVRIQTTTNGRADLDGCWFRAFDYENWEYYGSNADHGWGAWGTLTGWTQSFITTTLALKLKETSFWDITKESTIGDDIDQVWGVMLPGVEH
;
A
#
# COMPACT_ATOMS: atom_id res chain seq x y z
N GLN A 1 -7.09 7.58 16.53
CA GLN A 1 -7.80 8.54 15.63
C GLN A 1 -7.54 8.21 14.16
N ILE A 2 -6.25 8.20 13.66
CA ILE A 2 -5.95 7.90 12.24
C ILE A 2 -6.51 6.53 11.82
N CYS A 3 -6.29 5.48 12.61
CA CYS A 3 -6.84 4.15 12.30
C CYS A 3 -8.37 4.14 12.27
N ASP A 4 -9.03 4.92 13.13
CA ASP A 4 -10.49 5.03 13.12
C ASP A 4 -11.00 5.79 11.88
N ASP A 5 -10.23 6.74 11.38
CA ASP A 5 -10.51 7.42 10.11
C ASP A 5 -10.41 6.45 8.94
N LEU A 6 -9.37 5.61 8.91
CA LEU A 6 -9.26 4.54 7.90
C LEU A 6 -10.46 3.59 7.92
N LEU A 7 -10.90 3.16 9.12
CA LEU A 7 -12.05 2.27 9.25
C LEU A 7 -13.35 2.89 8.72
N ARG A 8 -13.56 4.18 8.96
CA ARG A 8 -14.75 4.90 8.45
C ARG A 8 -14.80 4.99 6.94
N ASN A 9 -13.64 4.96 6.30
CA ASN A 9 -13.51 5.09 4.85
C ASN A 9 -13.30 3.74 4.13
N GLN A 10 -13.30 2.64 4.87
CA GLN A 10 -13.23 1.32 4.27
C GLN A 10 -14.56 0.93 3.63
N VAL A 11 -14.54 0.70 2.32
CA VAL A 11 -15.75 0.35 1.56
C VAL A 11 -16.17 -1.12 1.76
N ALA A 12 -17.36 -1.47 1.27
CA ALA A 12 -17.96 -2.78 1.53
C ALA A 12 -17.11 -3.95 1.03
N CYS A 13 -16.44 -3.81 -0.11
CA CYS A 13 -15.56 -4.86 -0.65
C CYS A 13 -14.23 -5.00 0.11
N GLY A 14 -13.94 -4.12 1.06
CA GLY A 14 -12.72 -4.12 1.86
C GLY A 14 -11.66 -3.11 1.41
N ALA A 15 -11.82 -2.53 0.23
CA ALA A 15 -10.88 -1.53 -0.29
C ALA A 15 -10.84 -0.27 0.57
N LEU A 16 -9.73 0.44 0.46
CA LEU A 16 -9.60 1.82 0.92
C LEU A 16 -9.47 2.73 -0.29
N GLN A 17 -10.26 3.78 -0.29
CA GLN A 17 -10.20 4.83 -1.28
C GLN A 17 -8.88 5.59 -1.16
N GLU A 18 -8.27 5.97 -2.27
CA GLU A 18 -7.04 6.76 -2.25
C GLU A 18 -7.24 8.08 -1.51
N GLU A 19 -8.38 8.69 -1.71
CA GLU A 19 -8.76 9.95 -1.06
C GLU A 19 -9.62 9.70 0.17
N LEU A 20 -9.08 10.03 1.33
CA LEU A 20 -9.80 9.92 2.59
C LEU A 20 -10.21 11.30 3.11
N GLY A 21 -11.53 11.53 3.17
CA GLY A 21 -12.08 12.62 3.96
C GLY A 21 -12.12 14.00 3.33
N ILE A 22 -11.86 14.12 2.04
CA ILE A 22 -12.17 15.35 1.32
C ILE A 22 -13.63 15.24 0.86
N GLY A 23 -14.49 16.01 1.47
CA GLY A 23 -15.90 16.11 1.04
C GLY A 23 -16.00 16.61 -0.41
N ASP A 24 -17.20 16.53 -0.97
CA ASP A 24 -17.50 16.89 -2.37
C ASP A 24 -17.03 18.29 -2.79
N ASN A 25 -16.76 19.17 -1.84
CA ASN A 25 -16.30 20.55 -2.07
C ASN A 25 -14.81 20.71 -2.37
N GLY A 26 -14.02 19.67 -2.26
CA GLY A 26 -12.57 19.69 -2.46
C GLY A 26 -12.09 18.79 -3.60
N ARG A 27 -12.98 18.30 -4.43
CA ARG A 27 -12.59 17.47 -5.58
C ARG A 27 -11.76 18.25 -6.55
N TYR A 28 -10.51 17.88 -6.60
CA TYR A 28 -9.62 18.34 -7.63
C TYR A 28 -9.86 17.51 -8.90
N VAL A 29 -10.11 18.19 -10.01
CA VAL A 29 -10.15 17.55 -11.31
C VAL A 29 -8.72 17.42 -11.79
N ALA A 30 -8.23 16.19 -11.92
CA ALA A 30 -6.89 15.94 -12.44
C ALA A 30 -6.65 16.71 -13.76
N PRO A 31 -5.49 17.36 -13.93
CA PRO A 31 -5.17 18.05 -15.16
C PRO A 31 -5.24 17.09 -16.36
N LYS A 32 -5.81 17.56 -17.44
CA LYS A 32 -5.97 16.76 -18.67
C LYS A 32 -4.73 16.74 -19.55
N SER A 33 -3.70 17.49 -19.22
CA SER A 33 -2.48 17.59 -20.01
C SER A 33 -1.22 17.64 -19.14
N ASN A 34 -0.09 17.28 -19.75
CA ASN A 34 1.22 17.36 -19.12
C ASN A 34 1.71 18.79 -18.89
N GLU A 35 1.05 19.80 -19.43
CA GLU A 35 1.39 21.22 -19.25
C GLU A 35 1.32 21.67 -17.79
N HIS A 36 0.56 20.93 -16.98
CA HIS A 36 0.39 21.20 -15.56
C HIS A 36 1.50 20.56 -14.68
N TYR A 37 2.35 19.69 -15.23
CA TYR A 37 3.46 19.13 -14.46
C TYR A 37 4.46 20.22 -14.08
N GLY A 38 4.88 20.18 -12.81
CA GLY A 38 5.79 21.17 -12.25
C GLY A 38 5.13 22.50 -11.86
N THR A 39 3.81 22.60 -11.96
CA THR A 39 3.03 23.73 -11.44
C THR A 39 2.67 23.54 -9.97
N THR A 40 1.97 24.50 -9.38
CA THR A 40 1.45 24.40 -8.00
C THR A 40 0.40 23.31 -7.84
N GLU A 41 -0.22 22.88 -8.94
CA GLU A 41 -1.18 21.78 -8.99
C GLU A 41 -0.51 20.40 -9.05
N ALA A 42 0.78 20.35 -9.27
CA ALA A 42 1.51 19.08 -9.39
C ALA A 42 1.27 18.09 -8.24
N PRO A 43 1.16 18.49 -6.96
CA PRO A 43 0.80 17.60 -5.88
C PRO A 43 -0.58 16.98 -6.00
N LEU A 44 -1.47 17.62 -6.73
CA LEU A 44 -2.87 17.23 -6.93
C LEU A 44 -3.05 16.30 -8.13
N ILE A 45 -2.03 16.18 -8.98
CA ILE A 45 -2.03 15.27 -10.13
C ILE A 45 -2.06 13.80 -9.69
N GLN A 46 -1.64 13.51 -8.47
CA GLN A 46 -1.64 12.15 -7.91
C GLN A 46 -3.03 11.65 -7.50
N PHE A 47 -4.04 12.43 -7.75
CA PHE A 47 -5.40 12.13 -7.39
C PHE A 47 -6.09 11.24 -8.43
N ASN A 48 -6.43 10.03 -8.05
CA ASN A 48 -7.12 9.09 -8.94
C ASN A 48 -8.65 9.22 -8.91
N GLY A 49 -9.19 9.90 -7.92
CA GLY A 49 -10.63 10.03 -7.72
C GLY A 49 -11.29 8.76 -7.15
N GLN A 50 -12.60 8.79 -7.12
CA GLN A 50 -13.41 7.63 -6.74
C GLN A 50 -13.79 6.87 -8.00
N PRO A 51 -13.85 5.55 -7.96
CA PRO A 51 -13.71 4.59 -6.85
C PRO A 51 -12.37 3.85 -6.82
N VAL A 52 -11.27 4.54 -6.84
CA VAL A 52 -9.95 3.94 -7.01
C VAL A 52 -9.26 3.68 -5.68
N ALA A 53 -8.75 2.46 -5.50
CA ALA A 53 -7.82 2.09 -4.44
C ALA A 53 -6.40 2.11 -5.01
N ASP A 54 -5.51 2.88 -4.39
CA ASP A 54 -4.09 2.92 -4.74
C ASP A 54 -3.30 1.95 -3.87
N MET A 55 -2.70 0.93 -4.48
CA MET A 55 -1.86 -0.05 -3.80
C MET A 55 -0.43 0.43 -3.57
N LEU A 56 0.01 1.48 -4.29
CA LEU A 56 1.39 1.96 -4.18
C LEU A 56 1.65 2.74 -2.89
N TYR A 57 0.69 3.55 -2.48
CA TYR A 57 0.83 4.40 -1.29
C TYR A 57 -0.25 4.14 -0.24
N THR A 58 -1.49 4.41 -0.55
CA THR A 58 -2.55 4.46 0.46
C THR A 58 -2.86 3.08 1.03
N THR A 59 -3.18 2.11 0.18
CA THR A 59 -3.67 0.81 0.62
C THR A 59 -2.59 -0.02 1.30
N ASN A 60 -1.38 -0.07 0.74
CA ASN A 60 -0.32 -0.89 1.30
C ASN A 60 0.14 -0.39 2.68
N PHE A 61 0.31 0.93 2.84
CA PHE A 61 0.68 1.51 4.14
C PHE A 61 -0.45 1.40 5.16
N ALA A 62 -1.70 1.62 4.74
CA ALA A 62 -2.84 1.45 5.62
C ALA A 62 -3.00 0.00 6.09
N PHE A 63 -2.79 -0.97 5.21
CA PHE A 63 -2.84 -2.40 5.55
C PHE A 63 -1.80 -2.75 6.61
N PHE A 64 -0.57 -2.32 6.41
CA PHE A 64 0.51 -2.50 7.38
C PHE A 64 0.18 -1.81 8.71
N ALA A 65 -0.18 -0.53 8.68
CA ALA A 65 -0.47 0.24 9.89
C ALA A 65 -1.66 -0.32 10.69
N LEU A 66 -2.71 -0.79 10.02
CA LEU A 66 -3.86 -1.42 10.67
C LEU A 66 -3.48 -2.77 11.31
N ASN A 67 -2.61 -3.57 10.68
CA ASN A 67 -2.11 -4.79 11.30
C ASN A 67 -1.32 -4.48 12.58
N GLU A 68 -0.40 -3.52 12.53
CA GLU A 68 0.36 -3.09 13.70
C GLU A 68 -0.57 -2.56 14.81
N ALA A 69 -1.55 -1.72 14.46
CA ALA A 69 -2.53 -1.21 15.42
C ALA A 69 -3.39 -2.34 16.03
N ALA A 70 -3.81 -3.31 15.22
CA ALA A 70 -4.59 -4.46 15.68
C ALA A 70 -3.80 -5.28 16.71
N ARG A 71 -2.52 -5.55 16.42
CA ARG A 71 -1.66 -6.33 17.32
C ARG A 71 -1.29 -5.56 18.59
N ALA A 72 -0.98 -4.27 18.46
CA ALA A 72 -0.61 -3.43 19.60
C ALA A 72 -1.77 -3.18 20.56
N THR A 73 -3.00 -3.07 20.06
CA THR A 73 -4.17 -2.69 20.89
C THR A 73 -5.06 -3.88 21.26
N GLY A 74 -5.03 -4.96 20.48
CA GLY A 74 -5.97 -6.07 20.62
C GLY A 74 -7.42 -5.73 20.23
N GLU A 75 -7.66 -4.55 19.64
CA GLU A 75 -9.01 -4.07 19.32
C GLU A 75 -9.63 -4.85 18.15
N PRO A 76 -10.75 -5.55 18.36
CA PRO A 76 -11.36 -6.40 17.32
C PRO A 76 -11.75 -5.63 16.05
N LYS A 77 -12.05 -4.33 16.17
CA LYS A 77 -12.40 -3.49 15.03
C LYS A 77 -11.25 -3.37 14.02
N TYR A 78 -10.01 -3.27 14.50
CA TYR A 78 -8.84 -3.21 13.62
C TYR A 78 -8.54 -4.55 12.97
N LEU A 79 -8.66 -5.66 13.73
CA LEU A 79 -8.55 -7.00 13.16
C LEU A 79 -9.55 -7.22 12.03
N LYS A 80 -10.81 -6.85 12.24
CA LYS A 80 -11.85 -6.96 11.21
C LYS A 80 -11.54 -6.10 9.97
N ALA A 81 -10.97 -4.92 10.15
CA ALA A 81 -10.57 -4.06 9.04
C ALA A 81 -9.40 -4.68 8.25
N VAL A 82 -8.42 -5.24 8.95
CA VAL A 82 -7.28 -5.98 8.35
C VAL A 82 -7.78 -7.19 7.56
N ASP A 83 -8.74 -7.96 8.12
CA ASP A 83 -9.31 -9.12 7.44
C ASP A 83 -9.98 -8.73 6.13
N LYS A 84 -10.83 -7.71 6.15
CA LYS A 84 -11.50 -7.20 4.95
C LYS A 84 -10.52 -6.72 3.89
N LEU A 85 -9.46 -6.01 4.31
CA LEU A 85 -8.46 -5.50 3.39
C LEU A 85 -7.62 -6.61 2.79
N ALA A 86 -7.27 -7.63 3.60
CA ALA A 86 -6.60 -8.83 3.12
C ALA A 86 -7.44 -9.59 2.09
N ASP A 87 -8.73 -9.78 2.36
CA ASP A 87 -9.66 -10.42 1.44
C ASP A 87 -9.75 -9.66 0.12
N PHE A 88 -9.84 -8.32 0.16
CA PHE A 88 -9.82 -7.49 -1.02
C PHE A 88 -8.53 -7.69 -1.82
N LEU A 89 -7.37 -7.56 -1.18
CA LEU A 89 -6.07 -7.70 -1.84
C LEU A 89 -5.85 -9.08 -2.46
N VAL A 90 -6.25 -10.14 -1.78
CA VAL A 90 -6.16 -11.51 -2.33
C VAL A 90 -7.08 -11.68 -3.53
N ARG A 91 -8.28 -11.10 -3.52
CA ARG A 91 -9.24 -11.19 -4.64
C ARG A 91 -8.79 -10.46 -5.89
N ILE A 92 -8.02 -9.38 -5.74
CA ILE A 92 -7.52 -8.61 -6.88
C ILE A 92 -6.10 -9.03 -7.30
N GLN A 93 -5.48 -9.97 -6.60
CA GLN A 93 -4.16 -10.47 -6.98
C GLN A 93 -4.19 -11.04 -8.39
N THR A 94 -3.23 -10.64 -9.21
CA THR A 94 -3.17 -11.06 -10.61
C THR A 94 -2.93 -12.56 -10.71
N THR A 95 -3.71 -13.24 -11.52
CA THR A 95 -3.53 -14.65 -11.84
C THR A 95 -3.39 -14.80 -13.35
N THR A 96 -2.27 -15.33 -13.82
CA THR A 96 -2.02 -15.51 -15.24
C THR A 96 -1.12 -16.71 -15.54
N ASN A 97 -1.49 -17.48 -16.56
CA ASN A 97 -0.69 -18.60 -17.04
C ASN A 97 0.29 -18.19 -18.16
N GLY A 98 0.13 -17.01 -18.74
CA GLY A 98 0.90 -16.53 -19.89
C GLY A 98 2.11 -15.67 -19.54
N ARG A 99 2.15 -15.13 -18.33
CA ARG A 99 3.18 -14.19 -17.88
C ARG A 99 3.53 -14.45 -16.42
N ALA A 100 4.49 -15.36 -16.24
CA ALA A 100 4.95 -15.75 -14.90
C ALA A 100 5.48 -14.58 -14.06
N ASP A 101 5.97 -13.55 -14.72
CA ASP A 101 6.44 -12.30 -14.11
C ASP A 101 5.30 -11.42 -13.56
N LEU A 102 4.07 -11.65 -13.98
CA LEU A 102 2.88 -10.93 -13.51
C LEU A 102 2.01 -11.78 -12.56
N ASP A 103 2.24 -13.08 -12.52
CA ASP A 103 1.45 -13.96 -11.67
C ASP A 103 1.71 -13.71 -10.19
N GLY A 104 0.65 -13.51 -9.44
CA GLY A 104 0.72 -13.24 -8.00
C GLY A 104 1.04 -11.80 -7.62
N CYS A 105 1.14 -10.87 -8.55
CA CYS A 105 1.45 -9.47 -8.24
C CYS A 105 0.20 -8.59 -8.16
N TRP A 106 0.40 -7.36 -7.67
CA TRP A 106 -0.59 -6.29 -7.67
C TRP A 106 -0.11 -5.13 -8.53
N PHE A 107 -1.02 -4.59 -9.35
CA PHE A 107 -0.79 -3.33 -10.01
C PHE A 107 -1.14 -2.15 -9.10
N ARG A 108 -0.68 -0.96 -9.48
CA ARG A 108 -0.73 0.23 -8.66
C ARG A 108 -2.12 0.62 -8.19
N ALA A 109 -3.10 0.64 -9.09
CA ALA A 109 -4.41 1.16 -8.81
C ALA A 109 -5.50 0.21 -9.29
N PHE A 110 -6.59 0.12 -8.53
CA PHE A 110 -7.72 -0.75 -8.80
C PHE A 110 -9.04 0.01 -8.64
N ASP A 111 -9.84 0.01 -9.69
CA ASP A 111 -11.20 0.51 -9.65
C ASP A 111 -12.11 -0.58 -9.06
N TYR A 112 -12.57 -0.38 -7.83
CA TYR A 112 -13.36 -1.37 -7.12
C TYR A 112 -14.86 -1.34 -7.45
N GLU A 113 -15.36 -0.36 -8.20
CA GLU A 113 -16.72 -0.36 -8.74
C GLU A 113 -16.79 -1.13 -10.07
N ASN A 114 -15.86 -0.86 -10.98
CA ASN A 114 -15.77 -1.58 -12.25
C ASN A 114 -15.05 -2.93 -12.12
N TRP A 115 -14.39 -3.17 -10.99
CA TRP A 115 -13.65 -4.38 -10.69
C TRP A 115 -12.54 -4.67 -11.69
N GLU A 116 -11.71 -3.67 -11.97
CA GLU A 116 -10.60 -3.77 -12.91
C GLU A 116 -9.38 -2.97 -12.46
N TYR A 117 -8.21 -3.36 -12.93
CA TYR A 117 -7.01 -2.56 -12.73
C TYR A 117 -7.09 -1.26 -13.53
N TYR A 118 -6.70 -0.20 -12.87
CA TYR A 118 -6.83 1.16 -13.34
C TYR A 118 -5.47 1.81 -13.58
N GLY A 119 -5.30 2.50 -14.72
CA GLY A 119 -4.13 3.33 -14.95
C GLY A 119 -4.24 4.61 -14.16
N SER A 120 -3.28 4.83 -13.23
CA SER A 120 -3.28 6.00 -12.37
C SER A 120 -3.09 7.30 -13.16
N ASN A 121 -3.85 8.33 -12.82
CA ASN A 121 -3.66 9.68 -13.38
C ASN A 121 -2.30 10.28 -12.97
N ALA A 122 -1.73 9.84 -11.86
CA ALA A 122 -0.42 10.29 -11.40
C ALA A 122 0.72 9.77 -12.27
N ASP A 123 0.50 8.66 -12.97
CA ASP A 123 1.52 7.99 -13.75
C ASP A 123 1.25 8.12 -15.24
N HIS A 124 1.10 9.33 -15.73
CA HIS A 124 0.94 9.58 -17.16
C HIS A 124 1.98 8.80 -17.98
N GLY A 125 1.48 7.91 -18.82
CA GLY A 125 2.31 7.06 -19.67
C GLY A 125 2.77 5.74 -19.06
N TRP A 126 2.52 5.47 -17.78
CA TRP A 126 2.93 4.21 -17.15
C TRP A 126 1.88 3.11 -17.29
N GLY A 127 0.62 3.47 -17.40
CA GLY A 127 -0.47 2.49 -17.47
C GLY A 127 -0.57 1.60 -16.24
N ALA A 128 -1.50 0.65 -16.27
CA ALA A 128 -1.74 -0.26 -15.15
C ALA A 128 -0.53 -1.14 -14.81
N TRP A 129 0.27 -1.50 -15.78
CA TRP A 129 1.43 -2.40 -15.68
C TRP A 129 2.75 -1.72 -15.29
N GLY A 130 2.78 -0.40 -15.15
CA GLY A 130 3.95 0.34 -14.67
C GLY A 130 4.34 0.06 -13.23
N THR A 131 3.70 -0.87 -12.57
CA THR A 131 3.68 -1.00 -11.14
C THR A 131 4.24 -2.28 -10.59
N LEU A 132 5.05 -2.98 -11.35
CA LEU A 132 5.89 -4.05 -10.81
C LEU A 132 7.02 -3.47 -9.93
N THR A 133 6.68 -2.46 -9.15
CA THR A 133 7.65 -1.87 -8.21
C THR A 133 7.68 -2.69 -6.93
N GLY A 134 8.84 -2.82 -6.35
CA GLY A 134 9.01 -3.44 -5.05
C GLY A 134 8.11 -2.83 -3.97
N TRP A 135 7.77 -1.56 -4.09
CA TRP A 135 6.89 -0.85 -3.15
C TRP A 135 5.48 -1.43 -3.10
N THR A 136 4.84 -1.60 -4.24
CA THR A 136 3.48 -2.17 -4.28
C THR A 136 3.47 -3.58 -3.70
N GLN A 137 4.46 -4.39 -4.05
CA GLN A 137 4.50 -5.80 -3.66
C GLN A 137 4.93 -6.01 -2.20
N SER A 138 5.96 -5.29 -1.74
CA SER A 138 6.65 -5.59 -0.48
C SER A 138 5.77 -5.42 0.75
N PHE A 139 5.08 -4.29 0.89
CA PHE A 139 4.24 -4.05 2.06
C PHE A 139 3.01 -4.94 2.10
N ILE A 140 2.37 -5.20 0.95
CA ILE A 140 1.24 -6.11 0.86
C ILE A 140 1.68 -7.53 1.26
N THR A 141 2.75 -8.04 0.64
CA THR A 141 3.26 -9.39 0.91
C THR A 141 3.71 -9.53 2.37
N THR A 142 4.45 -8.55 2.89
CA THR A 142 4.90 -8.55 4.27
C THR A 142 3.71 -8.58 5.24
N THR A 143 2.70 -7.73 5.02
CA THR A 143 1.55 -7.66 5.91
C THR A 143 0.69 -8.92 5.85
N LEU A 144 0.50 -9.52 4.66
CA LEU A 144 -0.15 -10.82 4.54
C LEU A 144 0.59 -11.91 5.31
N ALA A 145 1.92 -11.92 5.25
CA ALA A 145 2.74 -12.87 6.01
C ALA A 145 2.64 -12.65 7.53
N LEU A 146 2.67 -11.39 7.98
CA LEU A 146 2.46 -11.04 9.39
C LEU A 146 1.08 -11.45 9.89
N LYS A 147 0.04 -11.20 9.07
CA LYS A 147 -1.32 -11.61 9.37
C LYS A 147 -1.45 -13.13 9.51
N LEU A 148 -0.89 -13.90 8.57
CA LEU A 148 -0.88 -15.37 8.62
C LEU A 148 -0.18 -15.92 9.86
N LYS A 149 0.85 -15.25 10.32
CA LYS A 149 1.60 -15.60 11.53
C LYS A 149 1.00 -15.01 12.82
N GLU A 150 -0.09 -14.27 12.69
CA GLU A 150 -0.75 -13.57 13.80
C GLU A 150 0.19 -12.68 14.62
N THR A 151 1.12 -12.02 13.96
CA THR A 151 2.17 -11.19 14.58
C THR A 151 2.22 -9.78 13.97
N SER A 152 3.06 -8.94 14.55
CA SER A 152 3.38 -7.59 14.06
C SER A 152 4.84 -7.50 13.62
N PHE A 153 5.16 -6.48 12.85
CA PHE A 153 6.54 -6.18 12.51
C PHE A 153 7.34 -5.81 13.77
N TRP A 154 6.71 -5.08 14.68
CA TRP A 154 7.30 -4.76 15.98
C TRP A 154 7.66 -6.02 16.76
N ASP A 155 6.78 -7.01 16.82
CA ASP A 155 7.02 -8.25 17.58
C ASP A 155 8.20 -9.04 17.05
N ILE A 156 8.43 -9.04 15.74
CA ILE A 156 9.58 -9.75 15.17
C ILE A 156 10.88 -8.95 15.20
N THR A 157 10.83 -7.64 15.46
CA THR A 157 12.02 -6.75 15.42
C THR A 157 12.43 -6.24 16.79
N LYS A 158 11.55 -6.27 17.80
CA LYS A 158 11.83 -5.74 19.15
C LYS A 158 12.99 -6.43 19.88
N GLU A 159 13.27 -7.67 19.51
CA GLU A 159 14.38 -8.47 20.06
C GLU A 159 15.46 -8.68 18.99
N SER A 160 15.74 -7.63 18.21
CA SER A 160 16.77 -7.70 17.19
C SER A 160 18.15 -7.94 17.80
N THR A 161 18.84 -8.94 17.28
CA THR A 161 20.23 -9.27 17.65
C THR A 161 21.25 -8.58 16.77
N ILE A 162 20.83 -7.67 15.90
CA ILE A 162 21.74 -7.00 14.95
C ILE A 162 22.88 -6.27 15.64
N GLY A 163 22.65 -5.81 16.88
CA GLY A 163 23.70 -5.20 17.70
C GLY A 163 24.84 -6.14 18.06
N ASP A 164 24.56 -7.44 18.16
CA ASP A 164 25.56 -8.47 18.50
C ASP A 164 26.41 -8.83 17.27
N ASP A 165 25.85 -8.60 16.08
CA ASP A 165 26.50 -8.92 14.80
C ASP A 165 27.03 -7.67 14.08
N ILE A 166 26.95 -6.49 14.70
CA ILE A 166 27.22 -5.20 14.05
C ILE A 166 28.63 -5.15 13.46
N ASP A 167 29.62 -5.69 14.14
CA ASP A 167 31.02 -5.68 13.69
C ASP A 167 31.21 -6.50 12.41
N GLN A 168 30.50 -7.62 12.27
CA GLN A 168 30.52 -8.46 11.07
C GLN A 168 29.82 -7.75 9.89
N VAL A 169 28.66 -7.16 10.16
CA VAL A 169 27.87 -6.42 9.16
C VAL A 169 28.60 -5.16 8.72
N TRP A 170 29.27 -4.47 9.67
CA TRP A 170 30.01 -3.24 9.41
C TRP A 170 31.10 -3.43 8.37
N GLY A 171 31.93 -4.46 8.55
CA GLY A 171 33.02 -4.76 7.63
C GLY A 171 32.59 -5.08 6.21
N VAL A 172 31.36 -5.61 6.04
CA VAL A 172 30.76 -5.91 4.73
C VAL A 172 30.11 -4.69 4.11
N MET A 173 29.40 -3.88 4.89
CA MET A 173 28.64 -2.72 4.40
C MET A 173 29.50 -1.49 4.16
N LEU A 174 30.53 -1.30 4.96
CA LEU A 174 31.44 -0.14 4.92
C LEU A 174 32.91 -0.58 4.91
N PRO A 175 33.35 -1.27 3.86
CA PRO A 175 34.71 -1.77 3.79
C PRO A 175 35.71 -0.60 3.83
N GLY A 176 36.65 -0.66 4.78
CA GLY A 176 37.69 0.35 4.95
C GLY A 176 37.29 1.53 5.87
N VAL A 177 36.13 1.47 6.50
CA VAL A 177 35.75 2.43 7.58
C VAL A 177 35.94 1.72 8.93
N GLU A 178 36.76 2.30 9.80
CA GLU A 178 36.90 1.79 11.15
C GLU A 178 35.63 2.07 11.98
N HIS A 179 35.25 1.12 12.86
CA HIS A 179 34.07 1.22 13.71
C HIS A 179 34.33 2.13 14.91
#